data_d284339c19ad6eb1fb8af5e137bb20fc
#
_entry.id   d284339c19ad6eb1fb8af5e137bb20fc
#
_cell.length_a   1.000
_cell.length_b   1.000
_cell.length_c   1.000
_cell.angle_alpha   90.00
_cell.angle_beta   90.00
_cell.angle_gamma   90.00
#
_symmetry.space_group_name_H-M   'P 1'
#
loop_
_entity.id
_entity.type
_entity.pdbx_description
1 polymer ?
#
loop_
_entity_poly.entity_id
_entity_poly.type
_entity_poly.pdbx_seq_one_letter_code
_entity_poly.pdbx_strand_id
1 'polypeptide(L)'
;TQDSLADDPTIKSLTAKIAANPDDVSALYRRGQVYASKGAYALAIRDFDDTIRINPKDVEALNNRCWARTVAGELQAALRDCNEALRLRPNFVDALDSRGLVNLKSGATKNAIADFDAALKVNPRLTSSLYGRGLAKQRNGAAQEGALDIANAKAMDPNIVREFESYGVR
;
A
#
# COMPACT_ATOMS: atom_id res chain seq x y z
N THR A 1 -4.31 -16.92 -12.41
CA THR A 1 -4.87 -17.92 -11.50
C THR A 1 -3.82 -18.38 -10.47
N GLN A 2 -4.28 -19.01 -9.39
CA GLN A 2 -3.37 -19.58 -8.38
C GLN A 2 -2.43 -20.61 -8.99
N ASP A 3 -2.91 -21.41 -9.96
CA ASP A 3 -2.10 -22.42 -10.62
C ASP A 3 -0.97 -21.80 -11.42
N SER A 4 -1.23 -20.70 -12.17
CA SER A 4 -0.19 -20.02 -12.92
C SER A 4 0.78 -19.27 -12.00
N LEU A 5 0.33 -18.80 -10.85
CA LEU A 5 1.21 -18.20 -9.85
C LEU A 5 2.16 -19.24 -9.25
N ALA A 6 1.68 -20.45 -8.97
CA ALA A 6 2.51 -21.52 -8.45
C ALA A 6 3.65 -21.91 -9.40
N ASP A 7 3.49 -21.69 -10.70
CA ASP A 7 4.51 -21.96 -11.71
C ASP A 7 5.50 -20.83 -11.91
N ASP A 8 5.27 -19.66 -11.32
CA ASP A 8 6.21 -18.54 -11.39
C ASP A 8 7.56 -18.95 -10.76
N PRO A 9 8.69 -18.79 -11.46
CA PRO A 9 9.99 -19.26 -10.94
C PRO A 9 10.38 -18.64 -9.59
N THR A 10 10.08 -17.36 -9.38
CA THR A 10 10.39 -16.67 -8.12
C THR A 10 9.55 -17.23 -6.99
N ILE A 11 8.24 -17.41 -7.22
CA ILE A 11 7.34 -17.99 -6.23
C ILE A 11 7.75 -19.43 -5.92
N LYS A 12 8.08 -20.23 -6.92
CA LYS A 12 8.55 -21.61 -6.71
C LYS A 12 9.80 -21.65 -5.83
N SER A 13 10.79 -20.80 -6.13
CA SER A 13 12.03 -20.74 -5.36
C SER A 13 11.78 -20.35 -3.90
N LEU A 14 10.95 -19.32 -3.68
CA LEU A 14 10.62 -18.87 -2.33
C LEU A 14 9.78 -19.91 -1.57
N THR A 15 8.86 -20.55 -2.25
CA THR A 15 8.05 -21.63 -1.66
C THR A 15 8.92 -22.79 -1.21
N ALA A 16 9.94 -23.15 -1.99
CA ALA A 16 10.91 -24.19 -1.60
C ALA A 16 11.69 -23.80 -0.35
N LYS A 17 12.11 -22.55 -0.23
CA LYS A 17 12.80 -22.04 0.96
C LYS A 17 11.93 -22.10 2.19
N ILE A 18 10.65 -21.74 2.05
CA ILE A 18 9.67 -21.75 3.15
C ILE A 18 9.37 -23.20 3.54
N ALA A 19 9.28 -24.13 2.58
CA ALA A 19 9.09 -25.54 2.87
C ALA A 19 10.25 -26.11 3.68
N ALA A 20 11.49 -25.69 3.36
CA ALA A 20 12.67 -26.11 4.11
C ALA A 20 12.77 -25.47 5.50
N ASN A 21 12.31 -24.22 5.63
CA ASN A 21 12.25 -23.49 6.89
C ASN A 21 10.98 -22.62 6.94
N PRO A 22 9.92 -23.10 7.60
CA PRO A 22 8.65 -22.36 7.68
C PRO A 22 8.74 -20.99 8.35
N ASP A 23 9.81 -20.74 9.12
CA ASP A 23 10.05 -19.46 9.77
C ASP A 23 11.12 -18.63 9.06
N ASP A 24 11.38 -18.92 7.78
CA ASP A 24 12.22 -18.08 6.95
C ASP A 24 11.47 -16.77 6.65
N VAL A 25 11.65 -15.79 7.53
CA VAL A 25 10.90 -14.53 7.50
C VAL A 25 11.20 -13.74 6.24
N SER A 26 12.44 -13.78 5.77
CA SER A 26 12.83 -13.09 4.53
C SER A 26 12.12 -13.68 3.32
N ALA A 27 12.02 -14.99 3.22
CA ALA A 27 11.34 -15.67 2.12
C ALA A 27 9.83 -15.42 2.17
N LEU A 28 9.22 -15.44 3.35
CA LEU A 28 7.80 -15.13 3.54
C LEU A 28 7.47 -13.70 3.09
N TYR A 29 8.27 -12.73 3.57
CA TYR A 29 8.08 -11.33 3.22
C TYR A 29 8.21 -11.13 1.70
N ARG A 30 9.26 -11.69 1.11
CA ARG A 30 9.49 -11.53 -0.32
C ARG A 30 8.42 -12.19 -1.17
N ARG A 31 7.96 -13.38 -0.78
CA ARG A 31 6.87 -14.04 -1.50
C ARG A 31 5.58 -13.24 -1.41
N GLY A 32 5.29 -12.66 -0.24
CA GLY A 32 4.15 -11.76 -0.06
C GLY A 32 4.22 -10.57 -1.01
N GLN A 33 5.39 -9.94 -1.15
CA GLN A 33 5.58 -8.84 -2.08
C GLN A 33 5.34 -9.26 -3.54
N VAL A 34 5.83 -10.43 -3.92
CA VAL A 34 5.63 -10.95 -5.28
C VAL A 34 4.16 -11.22 -5.54
N TYR A 35 3.46 -11.85 -4.59
CA TYR A 35 2.01 -12.06 -4.72
C TYR A 35 1.27 -10.73 -4.87
N ALA A 36 1.60 -9.73 -4.06
CA ALA A 36 0.95 -8.42 -4.15
C ALA A 36 1.19 -7.76 -5.51
N SER A 37 2.41 -7.86 -6.04
CA SER A 37 2.74 -7.30 -7.35
C SER A 37 1.94 -7.96 -8.49
N LYS A 38 1.46 -9.17 -8.28
CA LYS A 38 0.64 -9.91 -9.25
C LYS A 38 -0.85 -9.83 -8.97
N GLY A 39 -1.26 -9.00 -8.02
CA GLY A 39 -2.66 -8.83 -7.67
C GLY A 39 -3.25 -9.94 -6.80
N ALA A 40 -2.42 -10.86 -6.30
CA ALA A 40 -2.84 -11.97 -5.45
C ALA A 40 -2.83 -11.52 -3.98
N TYR A 41 -3.71 -10.59 -3.63
CA TYR A 41 -3.68 -9.91 -2.32
C TYR A 41 -4.00 -10.85 -1.16
N ALA A 42 -4.90 -11.80 -1.32
CA ALA A 42 -5.20 -12.77 -0.25
C ALA A 42 -3.96 -13.60 0.12
N LEU A 43 -3.22 -14.08 -0.89
CA LEU A 43 -1.98 -14.83 -0.67
C LEU A 43 -0.89 -13.96 -0.08
N ALA A 44 -0.78 -12.71 -0.53
CA ALA A 44 0.17 -11.74 0.02
C ALA A 44 -0.11 -11.50 1.50
N ILE A 45 -1.36 -11.28 1.86
CA ILE A 45 -1.76 -11.03 3.25
C ILE A 45 -1.38 -12.21 4.15
N ARG A 46 -1.58 -13.45 3.69
CA ARG A 46 -1.20 -14.65 4.46
C ARG A 46 0.30 -14.67 4.73
N ASP A 47 1.12 -14.36 3.74
CA ASP A 47 2.58 -14.31 3.93
C ASP A 47 2.99 -13.18 4.85
N PHE A 48 2.37 -12.02 4.74
CA PHE A 48 2.61 -10.90 5.67
C PHE A 48 2.13 -11.21 7.08
N ASP A 49 1.03 -11.95 7.24
CA ASP A 49 0.57 -12.43 8.56
C ASP A 49 1.66 -13.24 9.24
N ASP A 50 2.26 -14.18 8.52
CA ASP A 50 3.35 -15.01 9.04
C ASP A 50 4.60 -14.18 9.34
N THR A 51 4.95 -13.23 8.47
CA THR A 51 6.06 -12.30 8.70
C THR A 51 5.88 -11.53 9.99
N ILE A 52 4.69 -10.98 10.21
CA ILE A 52 4.38 -10.16 11.39
C ILE A 52 4.26 -11.02 12.65
N ARG A 53 3.78 -12.25 12.53
CA ARG A 53 3.77 -13.20 13.65
C ARG A 53 5.18 -13.43 14.17
N ILE A 54 6.14 -13.60 13.27
CA ILE A 54 7.55 -13.84 13.61
C ILE A 54 8.22 -12.54 14.09
N ASN A 55 7.93 -11.42 13.43
CA ASN A 55 8.52 -10.11 13.73
C ASN A 55 7.43 -9.05 13.82
N PRO A 56 6.79 -8.88 15.00
CA PRO A 56 5.65 -7.95 15.14
C PRO A 56 5.97 -6.47 14.95
N LYS A 57 7.25 -6.10 14.97
CA LYS A 57 7.70 -4.71 14.82
C LYS A 57 8.26 -4.43 13.43
N ASP A 58 8.04 -5.33 12.48
CA ASP A 58 8.47 -5.12 11.09
C ASP A 58 7.55 -4.08 10.43
N VAL A 59 8.01 -2.83 10.40
CA VAL A 59 7.20 -1.72 9.87
C VAL A 59 6.94 -1.87 8.38
N GLU A 60 7.85 -2.46 7.63
CA GLU A 60 7.67 -2.67 6.20
C GLU A 60 6.60 -3.74 5.93
N ALA A 61 6.62 -4.83 6.68
CA ALA A 61 5.59 -5.86 6.57
C ALA A 61 4.21 -5.32 6.97
N LEU A 62 4.16 -4.53 8.04
CA LEU A 62 2.92 -3.87 8.46
C LEU A 62 2.37 -2.94 7.36
N ASN A 63 3.25 -2.14 6.76
CA ASN A 63 2.84 -1.26 5.66
C ASN A 63 2.38 -2.07 4.45
N ASN A 64 3.09 -3.10 4.06
CA ASN A 64 2.72 -3.91 2.91
C ASN A 64 1.39 -4.63 3.14
N ARG A 65 1.13 -5.09 4.36
CA ARG A 65 -0.17 -5.68 4.68
C ARG A 65 -1.28 -4.63 4.67
N CYS A 66 -1.01 -3.44 5.20
CA CYS A 66 -1.93 -2.30 5.10
C CYS A 66 -2.30 -2.04 3.64
N TRP A 67 -1.30 -1.96 2.77
CA TRP A 67 -1.53 -1.72 1.33
C TRP A 67 -2.36 -2.83 0.70
N ALA A 68 -1.97 -4.09 0.90
CA ALA A 68 -2.68 -5.23 0.33
C ALA A 68 -4.15 -5.28 0.80
N ARG A 69 -4.37 -5.04 2.09
CA ARG A 69 -5.72 -4.98 2.67
C ARG A 69 -6.53 -3.82 2.11
N THR A 70 -5.88 -2.68 1.88
CA THR A 70 -6.55 -1.51 1.30
C THR A 70 -7.07 -1.82 -0.09
N VAL A 71 -6.23 -2.41 -0.94
CA VAL A 71 -6.64 -2.77 -2.29
C VAL A 71 -7.70 -3.87 -2.27
N ALA A 72 -7.61 -4.82 -1.33
CA ALA A 72 -8.60 -5.88 -1.17
C ALA A 72 -9.94 -5.38 -0.57
N GLY A 73 -10.00 -4.15 -0.08
CA GLY A 73 -11.21 -3.58 0.48
C GLY A 73 -11.39 -3.79 1.98
N GLU A 74 -10.39 -4.35 2.68
CA GLU A 74 -10.41 -4.56 4.13
C GLU A 74 -9.89 -3.32 4.84
N LEU A 75 -10.67 -2.23 4.75
CA LEU A 75 -10.19 -0.89 5.09
C LEU A 75 -9.92 -0.69 6.59
N GLN A 76 -10.75 -1.25 7.47
CA GLN A 76 -10.53 -1.10 8.91
C GLN A 76 -9.29 -1.84 9.38
N ALA A 77 -9.08 -3.06 8.91
CA ALA A 77 -7.89 -3.84 9.22
C ALA A 77 -6.62 -3.18 8.65
N ALA A 78 -6.72 -2.63 7.43
CA ALA A 78 -5.65 -1.89 6.80
C ALA A 78 -5.25 -0.67 7.64
N LEU A 79 -6.23 0.09 8.12
CA LEU A 79 -5.96 1.26 8.95
C LEU A 79 -5.23 0.89 10.23
N ARG A 80 -5.60 -0.21 10.88
CA ARG A 80 -4.90 -0.68 12.08
C ARG A 80 -3.43 -0.99 11.77
N ASP A 81 -3.14 -1.63 10.64
CA ASP A 81 -1.76 -1.94 10.25
C ASP A 81 -0.94 -0.68 9.97
N CYS A 82 -1.50 0.26 9.23
CA CYS A 82 -0.82 1.53 8.96
C CYS A 82 -0.60 2.34 10.24
N ASN A 83 -1.58 2.37 11.12
CA ASN A 83 -1.44 3.04 12.41
C ASN A 83 -0.30 2.44 13.24
N GLU A 84 -0.20 1.10 13.27
CA GLU A 84 0.88 0.44 13.99
C GLU A 84 2.25 0.71 13.37
N ALA A 85 2.34 0.66 12.04
CA ALA A 85 3.58 1.01 11.33
C ALA A 85 4.03 2.43 11.67
N LEU A 86 3.10 3.38 11.69
CA LEU A 86 3.38 4.79 11.97
C LEU A 86 3.61 5.07 13.46
N ARG A 87 3.04 4.25 14.34
CA ARG A 87 3.39 4.31 15.76
C ARG A 87 4.87 3.94 15.96
N LEU A 88 5.34 2.93 15.25
CA LEU A 88 6.73 2.45 15.34
C LEU A 88 7.69 3.36 14.58
N ARG A 89 7.25 3.94 13.45
CA ARG A 89 8.07 4.85 12.64
C ARG A 89 7.21 6.01 12.12
N PRO A 90 7.12 7.14 12.86
CA PRO A 90 6.16 8.21 12.54
C PRO A 90 6.33 8.89 11.18
N ASN A 91 7.54 8.90 10.62
CA ASN A 91 7.80 9.54 9.33
C ASN A 91 8.01 8.54 8.19
N PHE A 92 7.54 7.31 8.37
CA PHE A 92 7.64 6.28 7.33
C PHE A 92 6.74 6.68 6.15
N VAL A 93 7.35 7.20 5.11
CA VAL A 93 6.63 7.79 3.97
C VAL A 93 5.69 6.79 3.30
N ASP A 94 6.11 5.53 3.17
CA ASP A 94 5.30 4.49 2.55
C ASP A 94 4.00 4.24 3.32
N ALA A 95 4.09 4.24 4.64
CA ALA A 95 2.92 4.04 5.50
C ALA A 95 2.01 5.28 5.53
N LEU A 96 2.58 6.48 5.44
CA LEU A 96 1.79 7.71 5.30
C LEU A 96 0.99 7.69 3.99
N ASP A 97 1.63 7.31 2.90
CA ASP A 97 0.99 7.19 1.58
C ASP A 97 -0.11 6.11 1.62
N SER A 98 0.19 4.95 2.19
CA SER A 98 -0.78 3.85 2.33
C SER A 98 -1.99 4.26 3.17
N ARG A 99 -1.75 4.93 4.32
CA ARG A 99 -2.86 5.38 5.18
C ARG A 99 -3.69 6.46 4.50
N GLY A 100 -3.04 7.33 3.73
CA GLY A 100 -3.74 8.28 2.87
C GLY A 100 -4.72 7.59 1.94
N LEU A 101 -4.31 6.50 1.30
CA LEU A 101 -5.17 5.73 0.42
C LEU A 101 -6.31 5.05 1.18
N VAL A 102 -6.04 4.48 2.35
CA VAL A 102 -7.08 3.92 3.22
C VAL A 102 -8.13 4.97 3.53
N ASN A 103 -7.70 6.13 3.96
CA ASN A 103 -8.60 7.23 4.31
C ASN A 103 -9.38 7.73 3.09
N LEU A 104 -8.74 7.82 1.93
CA LEU A 104 -9.40 8.23 0.69
C LEU A 104 -10.51 7.23 0.32
N LYS A 105 -10.22 5.94 0.36
CA LYS A 105 -11.19 4.89 0.04
C LYS A 105 -12.32 4.83 1.08
N SER A 106 -12.03 5.18 2.32
CA SER A 106 -13.03 5.22 3.41
C SER A 106 -13.90 6.47 3.39
N GLY A 107 -13.60 7.45 2.54
CA GLY A 107 -14.29 8.72 2.51
C GLY A 107 -13.85 9.71 3.57
N ALA A 108 -12.79 9.41 4.34
CA ALA A 108 -12.21 10.30 5.35
C ALA A 108 -11.25 11.29 4.67
N THR A 109 -11.81 12.21 3.89
CA THR A 109 -11.05 13.07 3.00
C THR A 109 -10.05 13.98 3.71
N LYS A 110 -10.44 14.55 4.85
CA LYS A 110 -9.54 15.41 5.63
C LYS A 110 -8.36 14.66 6.17
N ASN A 111 -8.59 13.44 6.68
CA ASN A 111 -7.51 12.57 7.16
C ASN A 111 -6.59 12.14 6.00
N ALA A 112 -7.18 11.86 4.84
CA ALA A 112 -6.40 11.53 3.63
C ALA A 112 -5.49 12.69 3.24
N ILE A 113 -6.00 13.91 3.19
CA ILE A 113 -5.20 15.11 2.88
C ILE A 113 -4.04 15.25 3.87
N ALA A 114 -4.31 15.10 5.16
CA ALA A 114 -3.27 15.22 6.19
C ALA A 114 -2.16 14.18 6.01
N ASP A 115 -2.51 12.93 5.71
CA ASP A 115 -1.53 11.87 5.49
C ASP A 115 -0.72 12.09 4.22
N PHE A 116 -1.36 12.48 3.11
CA PHE A 116 -0.65 12.79 1.87
C PHE A 116 0.23 14.02 2.02
N ASP A 117 -0.22 15.04 2.75
CA ASP A 117 0.60 16.21 3.07
C ASP A 117 1.87 15.80 3.83
N ALA A 118 1.72 14.95 4.84
CA ALA A 118 2.85 14.46 5.63
C ALA A 118 3.82 13.65 4.77
N ALA A 119 3.32 12.79 3.88
CA ALA A 119 4.14 12.03 2.95
C ALA A 119 4.91 12.97 2.00
N LEU A 120 4.25 13.99 1.47
CA LEU A 120 4.85 14.95 0.55
C LEU A 120 5.87 15.86 1.21
N LYS A 121 5.78 16.10 2.52
CA LYS A 121 6.83 16.79 3.27
C LYS A 121 8.12 15.99 3.32
N VAL A 122 8.00 14.65 3.43
CA VAL A 122 9.17 13.76 3.41
C VAL A 122 9.71 13.60 1.99
N ASN A 123 8.82 13.39 1.02
CA ASN A 123 9.17 13.21 -0.39
C ASN A 123 8.24 14.03 -1.29
N PRO A 124 8.65 15.27 -1.65
CA PRO A 124 7.81 16.15 -2.48
C PRO A 124 7.51 15.61 -3.88
N ARG A 125 8.23 14.59 -4.33
CA ARG A 125 8.09 14.02 -5.66
C ARG A 125 7.29 12.71 -5.66
N LEU A 126 6.65 12.38 -4.55
CA LEU A 126 5.85 11.14 -4.43
C LEU A 126 4.53 11.31 -5.19
N THR A 127 4.50 10.82 -6.40
CA THR A 127 3.39 11.02 -7.35
C THR A 127 2.07 10.45 -6.83
N SER A 128 2.12 9.29 -6.16
CA SER A 128 0.91 8.67 -5.59
C SER A 128 0.27 9.56 -4.53
N SER A 129 1.08 10.15 -3.65
CA SER A 129 0.56 11.08 -2.64
C SER A 129 0.03 12.37 -3.26
N LEU A 130 0.68 12.86 -4.31
CA LEU A 130 0.23 14.07 -5.00
C LEU A 130 -1.13 13.83 -5.68
N TYR A 131 -1.28 12.73 -6.40
CA TYR A 131 -2.53 12.37 -7.06
C TYR A 131 -3.63 12.09 -6.02
N GLY A 132 -3.31 11.31 -4.99
CA GLY A 132 -4.25 10.99 -3.91
C GLY A 132 -4.74 12.25 -3.19
N ARG A 133 -3.83 13.18 -2.90
CA ARG A 133 -4.20 14.45 -2.27
C ARG A 133 -5.11 15.26 -3.17
N GLY A 134 -4.86 15.29 -4.47
CA GLY A 134 -5.71 15.98 -5.43
C GLY A 134 -7.13 15.44 -5.43
N LEU A 135 -7.29 14.12 -5.46
CA LEU A 135 -8.61 13.48 -5.38
C LEU A 135 -9.29 13.80 -4.06
N ALA A 136 -8.57 13.73 -2.95
CA ALA A 136 -9.12 14.02 -1.63
C ALA A 136 -9.58 15.48 -1.51
N LYS A 137 -8.80 16.42 -2.04
CA LYS A 137 -9.17 17.84 -2.08
C LYS A 137 -10.43 18.06 -2.89
N GLN A 138 -10.56 17.44 -4.06
CA GLN A 138 -11.77 17.55 -4.88
C GLN A 138 -12.99 17.03 -4.14
N ARG A 139 -12.86 15.88 -3.48
CA ARG A 139 -13.96 15.29 -2.71
C ARG A 139 -14.31 16.12 -1.48
N ASN A 140 -13.37 16.92 -0.99
CA ASN A 140 -13.55 17.80 0.17
C ASN A 140 -13.95 19.23 -0.23
N GLY A 141 -14.28 19.47 -1.49
CA GLY A 141 -14.78 20.73 -1.98
C GLY A 141 -13.75 21.72 -2.51
N ALA A 142 -12.45 21.42 -2.44
CA ALA A 142 -11.38 22.26 -2.98
C ALA A 142 -11.04 21.86 -4.42
N ALA A 143 -11.98 22.10 -5.32
CA ALA A 143 -11.91 21.56 -6.69
C ALA A 143 -10.68 22.06 -7.47
N GLN A 144 -10.36 23.35 -7.37
CA GLN A 144 -9.25 23.95 -8.14
C GLN A 144 -7.88 23.47 -7.62
N GLU A 145 -7.70 23.46 -6.30
CA GLU A 145 -6.47 22.97 -5.68
C GLU A 145 -6.27 21.48 -5.99
N GLY A 146 -7.35 20.70 -5.93
CA GLY A 146 -7.30 19.28 -6.28
C GLY A 146 -6.94 19.07 -7.75
N ALA A 147 -7.52 19.85 -8.65
CA ALA A 147 -7.20 19.77 -10.08
C ALA A 147 -5.74 20.06 -10.37
N LEU A 148 -5.13 21.01 -9.64
CA LEU A 148 -3.72 21.32 -9.77
C LEU A 148 -2.83 20.14 -9.36
N ASP A 149 -3.10 19.55 -8.21
CA ASP A 149 -2.36 18.37 -7.73
C ASP A 149 -2.48 17.21 -8.75
N ILE A 150 -3.68 16.98 -9.28
CA ILE A 150 -3.93 15.93 -10.27
C ILE A 150 -3.13 16.18 -11.55
N ALA A 151 -3.16 17.42 -12.06
CA ALA A 151 -2.45 17.80 -13.28
C ALA A 151 -0.93 17.60 -13.10
N ASN A 152 -0.39 18.02 -11.96
CA ASN A 152 1.03 17.86 -11.65
C ASN A 152 1.41 16.37 -11.54
N ALA A 153 0.57 15.56 -10.90
CA ALA A 153 0.81 14.14 -10.78
C ALA A 153 0.81 13.45 -12.16
N LYS A 154 -0.15 13.77 -13.01
CA LYS A 154 -0.23 13.22 -14.37
C LYS A 154 0.97 13.62 -15.23
N ALA A 155 1.49 14.84 -15.04
CA ALA A 155 2.68 15.29 -15.74
C ALA A 155 3.92 14.50 -15.32
N MET A 156 4.01 14.10 -14.05
CA MET A 156 5.14 13.35 -13.51
C MET A 156 5.03 11.85 -13.84
N ASP A 157 3.83 11.29 -13.81
CA ASP A 157 3.56 9.89 -14.12
C ASP A 157 2.27 9.76 -14.95
N PRO A 158 2.38 9.61 -16.28
CA PRO A 158 1.21 9.47 -17.14
C PRO A 158 0.32 8.25 -16.83
N ASN A 159 0.83 7.27 -16.08
CA ASN A 159 0.09 6.06 -15.72
C ASN A 159 -0.62 6.13 -14.37
N ILE A 160 -0.52 7.28 -13.67
CA ILE A 160 -1.03 7.38 -12.29
C ILE A 160 -2.53 7.11 -12.18
N VAL A 161 -3.32 7.52 -13.17
CA VAL A 161 -4.77 7.29 -13.17
C VAL A 161 -5.07 5.81 -13.22
N ARG A 162 -4.40 5.06 -14.09
CA ARG A 162 -4.57 3.61 -14.21
C ARG A 162 -4.16 2.89 -12.93
N GLU A 163 -3.08 3.33 -12.32
CA GLU A 163 -2.62 2.77 -11.04
C GLU A 163 -3.71 2.90 -9.99
N PHE A 164 -4.28 4.10 -9.82
CA PHE A 164 -5.34 4.32 -8.84
C PHE A 164 -6.63 3.57 -9.16
N GLU A 165 -6.97 3.46 -10.45
CA GLU A 165 -8.10 2.62 -10.86
C GLU A 165 -7.90 1.17 -10.45
N SER A 166 -6.66 0.65 -10.57
CA SER A 166 -6.33 -0.70 -10.14
C SER A 166 -6.45 -0.90 -8.63
N TYR A 167 -6.37 0.19 -7.85
CA TYR A 167 -6.57 0.17 -6.39
C TYR A 167 -8.05 0.33 -6.01
N GLY A 168 -8.93 0.45 -7.00
CA GLY A 168 -10.36 0.66 -6.77
C GLY A 168 -10.73 2.12 -6.50
N VAL A 169 -9.91 3.07 -6.96
CA VAL A 169 -10.12 4.51 -6.77
C VAL A 169 -10.32 5.19 -8.13
N ARG A 170 -11.42 5.94 -8.24
CA ARG A 170 -11.76 6.68 -9.45
C ARG A 170 -12.01 8.14 -9.16
#